data_3c709b4abf8f4dc7ca365dd5107c9f6e
#
_entry.id   3c709b4abf8f4dc7ca365dd5107c9f6e
#
_cell.length_a   1.000
_cell.length_b   1.000
_cell.length_c   1.000
_cell.angle_alpha   90.00
_cell.angle_beta   90.00
_cell.angle_gamma   90.00
#
_symmetry.space_group_name_H-M   'P 1'
#
loop_
_entity.id
_entity.type
_entity.pdbx_description
1 polymer ?
#
loop_
_entity_poly.entity_id
_entity_poly.type
_entity_poly.pdbx_seq_one_letter_code
_entity_poly.pdbx_strand_id
1 'polypeptide(L)'
;VEYCPAGAVRLGQKLCTKQGEVVYPRRTLPEQSSLKEYLHWKEDKWDEDYRDNNRINCYDTGTAPCKTACPAHIAVQGYLKMAAQGRYKDALALIKKDNPFPAICGRVCNHKCEDACTRGTIDRAVSIDAVKKFIAEQDLNAETRYVPEVVISSNRYDHWEQKIAIIGAGPAGLSCAYYLATKGYKPTVFEKNEKPGGMMRYGIPSYKLEKDVIDAEIDVIRELGVEIKCGVEVGKDITLDELRKQGFEAFY
;
A
#
# COMPACT_ATOMS: atom_id res chain seq x y z
N VAL A 1 17.07 19.62 -7.26
CA VAL A 1 18.27 18.80 -7.00
C VAL A 1 19.52 19.67 -7.02
N GLU A 2 19.61 20.61 -7.96
CA GLU A 2 20.74 21.56 -8.06
C GLU A 2 20.86 22.50 -6.86
N TYR A 3 19.78 22.68 -6.12
CA TYR A 3 19.70 23.59 -4.97
C TYR A 3 19.85 22.90 -3.59
N CYS A 4 20.24 21.61 -3.56
CA CYS A 4 20.55 21.00 -2.27
C CYS A 4 21.95 21.46 -1.81
N PRO A 5 22.08 22.30 -0.76
CA PRO A 5 23.37 22.86 -0.36
C PRO A 5 24.36 21.79 0.11
N ALA A 6 23.85 20.68 0.64
CA ALA A 6 24.65 19.55 1.13
C ALA A 6 25.00 18.55 0.02
N GLY A 7 24.49 18.71 -1.21
CA GLY A 7 24.64 17.71 -2.26
C GLY A 7 24.07 16.33 -1.93
N ALA A 8 23.24 16.25 -0.87
CA ALA A 8 22.69 15.00 -0.34
C ALA A 8 21.62 14.38 -1.23
N VAL A 9 21.04 15.18 -2.14
CA VAL A 9 20.00 14.70 -3.06
C VAL A 9 20.58 14.65 -4.47
N ARG A 10 20.77 13.45 -5.01
CA ARG A 10 21.16 13.22 -6.40
C ARG A 10 20.22 12.23 -7.04
N LEU A 11 19.65 12.60 -8.18
CA LEU A 11 18.85 11.69 -8.99
C LEU A 11 19.76 10.62 -9.64
N GLY A 12 19.42 9.36 -9.42
CA GLY A 12 19.97 8.24 -10.18
C GLY A 12 21.37 7.75 -9.80
N GLN A 13 21.99 8.24 -8.71
CA GLN A 13 23.29 7.70 -8.29
C GLN A 13 23.11 6.70 -7.14
N LYS A 14 23.62 5.47 -7.32
CA LYS A 14 23.79 4.53 -6.24
C LYS A 14 24.84 5.05 -5.27
N LEU A 15 24.46 5.21 -4.03
CA LEU A 15 25.34 5.64 -2.94
C LEU A 15 26.11 4.47 -2.32
N CYS A 16 25.86 3.22 -2.74
CA CYS A 16 26.49 2.03 -2.22
C CYS A 16 27.16 1.22 -3.34
N THR A 17 28.33 0.69 -3.06
CA THR A 17 28.99 -0.31 -3.90
C THR A 17 28.29 -1.66 -3.76
N LYS A 18 28.60 -2.63 -4.64
CA LYS A 18 28.13 -4.01 -4.51
C LYS A 18 28.58 -4.69 -3.21
N GLN A 19 29.63 -4.19 -2.57
CA GLN A 19 30.16 -4.66 -1.30
C GLN A 19 29.54 -3.96 -0.09
N GLY A 20 28.58 -3.08 -0.28
CA GLY A 20 27.92 -2.32 0.79
C GLY A 20 28.71 -1.09 1.26
N GLU A 21 29.88 -0.81 0.66
CA GLU A 21 30.60 0.42 0.94
C GLU A 21 29.87 1.63 0.38
N VAL A 22 29.74 2.64 1.21
CA VAL A 22 29.12 3.91 0.84
C VAL A 22 30.16 4.81 0.23
N VAL A 23 30.07 5.04 -1.08
CA VAL A 23 30.91 6.02 -1.74
C VAL A 23 30.20 7.36 -1.76
N TYR A 24 30.60 8.27 -0.87
CA TYR A 24 30.27 9.68 -1.02
C TYR A 24 31.22 10.29 -2.05
N PRO A 25 30.75 10.81 -3.19
CA PRO A 25 31.60 11.67 -3.95
C PRO A 25 31.89 12.88 -3.05
N ARG A 26 33.14 13.02 -2.61
CA ARG A 26 33.60 14.24 -1.95
C ARG A 26 33.46 15.38 -2.94
N ARG A 27 32.33 16.07 -2.90
CA ARG A 27 32.27 17.43 -3.44
C ARG A 27 32.65 18.33 -2.29
N THR A 28 33.63 19.15 -2.51
CA THR A 28 33.82 20.38 -1.73
C THR A 28 32.47 21.07 -1.66
N LEU A 29 31.96 21.20 -0.45
CA LEU A 29 30.80 22.05 -0.19
C LEU A 29 31.09 23.43 -0.77
N PRO A 30 30.12 24.13 -1.40
CA PRO A 30 30.30 25.51 -1.80
C PRO A 30 30.78 26.31 -0.60
N GLU A 31 31.69 27.25 -0.83
CA GLU A 31 32.33 28.06 0.21
C GLU A 31 31.33 28.51 1.28
N GLN A 32 31.71 28.33 2.51
CA GLN A 32 30.88 28.38 3.73
C GLN A 32 30.06 29.65 3.97
N SER A 33 30.24 30.68 3.17
CA SER A 33 29.53 31.97 3.37
C SER A 33 28.01 31.87 3.19
N SER A 34 27.53 30.93 2.36
CA SER A 34 26.11 30.73 2.11
C SER A 34 25.45 29.71 3.04
N LEU A 35 26.24 29.02 3.88
CA LEU A 35 25.75 27.94 4.73
C LEU A 35 25.64 28.33 6.22
N LYS A 36 25.88 29.62 6.58
CA LYS A 36 25.77 30.09 7.96
C LYS A 36 24.40 29.86 8.58
N GLU A 37 23.36 29.82 7.77
CA GLU A 37 21.97 29.52 8.18
C GLU A 37 21.72 28.02 8.42
N TYR A 38 22.61 27.15 7.94
CA TYR A 38 22.49 25.70 8.02
C TYR A 38 23.55 25.08 8.94
N LEU A 39 23.73 25.65 10.12
CA LEU A 39 24.74 25.21 11.11
C LEU A 39 24.62 23.75 11.54
N HIS A 40 23.43 23.17 11.37
CA HIS A 40 23.17 21.74 11.62
C HIS A 40 23.70 20.81 10.52
N TRP A 41 24.14 21.36 9.38
CA TRP A 41 24.66 20.61 8.25
C TRP A 41 26.20 20.67 8.13
N LYS A 42 26.89 21.00 9.20
CA LYS A 42 28.35 21.04 9.21
C LYS A 42 28.93 19.64 9.11
N GLU A 43 30.08 19.53 8.42
CA GLU A 43 30.78 18.26 8.16
C GLU A 43 31.14 17.50 9.45
N ASP A 44 31.41 18.22 10.54
CA ASP A 44 31.70 17.70 11.87
C ASP A 44 30.48 17.07 12.59
N LYS A 45 29.28 17.25 12.04
CA LYS A 45 28.04 16.64 12.54
C LYS A 45 27.59 15.40 11.76
N TRP A 46 28.32 15.07 10.72
CA TRP A 46 28.07 13.89 9.92
C TRP A 46 29.02 12.80 10.37
N ASP A 47 28.59 11.90 11.22
CA ASP A 47 29.34 10.68 11.51
C ASP A 47 29.15 9.65 10.41
N GLU A 48 30.08 8.70 10.35
CA GLU A 48 30.03 7.61 9.36
C GLU A 48 28.81 6.72 9.58
N ASP A 49 28.30 6.66 10.81
CA ASP A 49 27.16 5.87 11.25
C ASP A 49 25.82 6.61 11.15
N TYR A 50 25.80 7.85 10.65
CA TYR A 50 24.58 8.67 10.53
C TYR A 50 23.41 7.91 9.86
N ARG A 51 23.71 7.06 8.92
CA ARG A 51 22.72 6.23 8.22
C ARG A 51 22.14 5.13 9.08
N ASP A 52 22.98 4.47 9.84
CA ASP A 52 22.58 3.38 10.73
C ASP A 52 21.71 3.97 11.86
N ASN A 53 22.10 5.14 12.38
CA ASN A 53 21.32 5.89 13.36
C ASN A 53 19.94 6.27 12.84
N ASN A 54 19.82 6.59 11.56
CA ASN A 54 18.55 6.89 10.91
C ASN A 54 17.86 5.65 10.32
N ARG A 55 18.42 4.45 10.49
CA ARG A 55 17.92 3.19 9.94
C ARG A 55 17.73 3.21 8.42
N ILE A 56 18.52 4.03 7.73
CA ILE A 56 18.51 4.06 6.26
C ILE A 56 19.38 2.92 5.78
N ASN A 57 18.77 1.88 5.24
CA ASN A 57 19.50 0.80 4.61
C ASN A 57 20.08 1.28 3.28
N CYS A 58 21.40 1.15 3.11
CA CYS A 58 22.08 1.56 1.88
C CYS A 58 21.71 0.69 0.66
N TYR A 59 21.08 -0.44 0.86
CA TYR A 59 20.47 -1.26 -0.21
C TYR A 59 19.08 -0.79 -0.60
N ASP A 60 18.48 0.08 0.20
CA ASP A 60 17.22 0.70 -0.13
C ASP A 60 17.46 1.75 -1.22
N THR A 61 16.73 1.67 -2.29
CA THR A 61 16.87 2.47 -3.52
C THR A 61 16.51 3.96 -3.36
N GLY A 62 16.72 4.53 -2.18
CA GLY A 62 16.37 5.92 -1.87
C GLY A 62 14.86 6.15 -1.67
N THR A 63 14.10 5.10 -1.38
CA THR A 63 12.71 5.20 -1.00
C THR A 63 12.57 5.76 0.42
N ALA A 64 11.52 6.56 0.64
CA ALA A 64 11.24 7.12 1.96
C ALA A 64 11.07 6.02 3.01
N PRO A 65 11.58 6.19 4.25
CA PRO A 65 11.46 5.21 5.31
C PRO A 65 10.01 4.80 5.61
N CYS A 66 9.06 5.73 5.50
CA CYS A 66 7.64 5.44 5.67
C CYS A 66 7.08 4.47 4.61
N LYS A 67 7.58 4.51 3.37
CA LYS A 67 7.22 3.55 2.33
C LYS A 67 7.85 2.18 2.61
N THR A 68 9.12 2.16 2.96
CA THR A 68 9.86 0.91 3.25
C THR A 68 9.30 0.19 4.48
N ALA A 69 8.93 0.93 5.53
CA ALA A 69 8.36 0.36 6.75
C ALA A 69 6.91 -0.13 6.57
N CYS A 70 6.21 0.32 5.53
CA CYS A 70 4.87 -0.16 5.22
C CYS A 70 4.94 -1.56 4.61
N PRO A 71 4.26 -2.58 5.18
CA PRO A 71 4.26 -3.93 4.61
C PRO A 71 3.70 -4.00 3.17
N ALA A 72 2.78 -3.09 2.83
CA ALA A 72 2.22 -2.98 1.48
C ALA A 72 3.01 -2.01 0.58
N HIS A 73 4.08 -1.40 1.07
CA HIS A 73 4.92 -0.43 0.35
C HIS A 73 4.14 0.69 -0.35
N ILE A 74 3.06 1.16 0.28
CA ILE A 74 2.19 2.22 -0.26
C ILE A 74 3.03 3.49 -0.51
N ALA A 75 2.73 4.20 -1.58
CA ALA A 75 3.38 5.45 -1.94
C ALA A 75 2.97 6.62 -1.02
N VAL A 76 3.40 6.55 0.27
CA VAL A 76 2.99 7.46 1.35
C VAL A 76 3.16 8.92 0.98
N GLN A 77 4.33 9.31 0.51
CA GLN A 77 4.61 10.70 0.15
C GLN A 77 3.72 11.19 -1.00
N GLY A 78 3.43 10.30 -1.96
CA GLY A 78 2.57 10.61 -3.11
C GLY A 78 1.16 10.97 -2.68
N TYR A 79 0.49 10.11 -1.91
CA TYR A 79 -0.88 10.38 -1.51
C TYR A 79 -1.00 11.52 -0.48
N LEU A 80 -0.01 11.71 0.40
CA LEU A 80 0.03 12.88 1.30
C LEU A 80 0.14 14.19 0.50
N LYS A 81 0.97 14.21 -0.54
CA LYS A 81 1.10 15.37 -1.44
C LYS A 81 -0.20 15.68 -2.16
N MET A 82 -0.88 14.64 -2.69
CA MET A 82 -2.17 14.78 -3.36
C MET A 82 -3.25 15.27 -2.38
N ALA A 83 -3.29 14.71 -1.16
CA ALA A 83 -4.22 15.13 -0.11
C ALA A 83 -4.02 16.60 0.28
N ALA A 84 -2.77 17.05 0.43
CA ALA A 84 -2.44 18.44 0.70
C ALA A 84 -2.89 19.40 -0.42
N GLN A 85 -3.12 18.89 -1.62
CA GLN A 85 -3.66 19.64 -2.77
C GLN A 85 -5.18 19.52 -2.90
N GLY A 86 -5.87 18.83 -1.98
CA GLY A 86 -7.32 18.56 -2.06
C GLY A 86 -7.71 17.48 -3.08
N ARG A 87 -6.73 16.78 -3.68
CA ARG A 87 -6.92 15.76 -4.70
C ARG A 87 -7.15 14.38 -4.06
N TYR A 88 -8.24 14.26 -3.29
CA TYR A 88 -8.50 13.04 -2.49
C TYR A 88 -8.77 11.80 -3.33
N LYS A 89 -9.49 11.93 -4.48
CA LYS A 89 -9.70 10.80 -5.41
C LYS A 89 -8.38 10.25 -5.98
N ASP A 90 -7.49 11.12 -6.40
CA ASP A 90 -6.19 10.72 -6.94
C ASP A 90 -5.32 10.08 -5.85
N ALA A 91 -5.37 10.63 -4.62
CA ALA A 91 -4.71 10.07 -3.47
C ALA A 91 -5.22 8.65 -3.15
N LEU A 92 -6.54 8.45 -3.19
CA LEU A 92 -7.15 7.15 -2.98
C LEU A 92 -6.79 6.15 -4.08
N ALA A 93 -6.83 6.59 -5.34
CA ALA A 93 -6.41 5.77 -6.47
C ALA A 93 -4.95 5.29 -6.31
N LEU A 94 -4.07 6.18 -5.83
CA LEU A 94 -2.68 5.83 -5.57
C LEU A 94 -2.55 4.83 -4.42
N ILE A 95 -3.32 4.97 -3.34
CA ILE A 95 -3.32 4.02 -2.22
C ILE A 95 -3.83 2.65 -2.68
N LYS A 96 -4.94 2.62 -3.44
CA LYS A 96 -5.58 1.38 -3.89
C LYS A 96 -4.74 0.56 -4.90
N LYS A 97 -3.66 1.11 -5.44
CA LYS A 97 -2.67 0.33 -6.22
C LYS A 97 -1.98 -0.76 -5.39
N ASP A 98 -1.69 -0.45 -4.12
CA ASP A 98 -0.90 -1.31 -3.24
C ASP A 98 -1.71 -1.81 -2.03
N ASN A 99 -2.90 -1.23 -1.77
CA ASN A 99 -3.76 -1.59 -0.64
C ASN A 99 -5.24 -1.51 -1.03
N PRO A 100 -5.94 -2.65 -1.15
CA PRO A 100 -7.36 -2.68 -1.51
C PRO A 100 -8.28 -2.23 -0.38
N PHE A 101 -7.80 -2.16 0.88
CA PHE A 101 -8.59 -1.88 2.09
C PHE A 101 -8.11 -0.65 2.87
N PRO A 102 -8.06 0.55 2.27
CA PRO A 102 -7.51 1.72 2.93
C PRO A 102 -8.32 2.18 4.15
N ALA A 103 -9.66 2.07 4.13
CA ALA A 103 -10.52 2.46 5.24
C ALA A 103 -10.42 1.49 6.43
N ILE A 104 -10.32 0.18 6.16
CA ILE A 104 -10.05 -0.84 7.17
C ILE A 104 -8.67 -0.63 7.79
N CYS A 105 -7.63 -0.48 6.94
CA CYS A 105 -6.28 -0.24 7.40
C CYS A 105 -6.16 1.05 8.24
N GLY A 106 -6.91 2.10 7.90
CA GLY A 106 -6.96 3.34 8.69
C GLY A 106 -7.57 3.20 10.09
N ARG A 107 -8.10 2.00 10.44
CA ARG A 107 -8.68 1.70 11.75
C ARG A 107 -7.88 0.68 12.56
N VAL A 108 -7.13 -0.18 11.88
CA VAL A 108 -6.47 -1.33 12.54
C VAL A 108 -4.97 -1.42 12.25
N CYS A 109 -4.40 -0.48 11.51
CA CYS A 109 -2.98 -0.45 11.22
C CYS A 109 -2.15 -0.21 12.50
N ASN A 110 -0.96 -0.77 12.54
CA ASN A 110 0.01 -0.57 13.64
C ASN A 110 1.01 0.57 13.38
N HIS A 111 0.76 1.42 12.40
CA HIS A 111 1.44 2.69 12.10
C HIS A 111 2.98 2.62 11.94
N LYS A 112 3.54 1.50 11.50
CA LYS A 112 5.00 1.35 11.31
C LYS A 112 5.64 2.44 10.43
N CYS A 113 4.87 3.01 9.51
CA CYS A 113 5.31 4.14 8.70
C CYS A 113 5.53 5.42 9.50
N GLU A 114 4.75 5.62 10.57
CA GLU A 114 4.91 6.75 11.50
C GLU A 114 6.10 6.54 12.42
N ASP A 115 6.29 5.30 12.93
CA ASP A 115 7.46 4.93 13.73
C ASP A 115 8.77 5.15 12.97
N ALA A 116 8.78 4.91 11.65
CA ALA A 116 9.93 5.12 10.78
C ALA A 116 10.03 6.53 10.18
N CYS A 117 9.13 7.43 10.55
CA CYS A 117 9.09 8.78 9.98
C CYS A 117 10.28 9.61 10.46
N THR A 118 11.14 10.05 9.52
CA THR A 118 12.31 10.88 9.84
C THR A 118 11.95 12.22 10.49
N ARG A 119 10.74 12.74 10.24
CA ARG A 119 10.27 13.94 10.92
C ARG A 119 10.17 13.75 12.44
N GLY A 120 9.90 12.52 12.89
CA GLY A 120 9.86 12.19 14.33
C GLY A 120 11.18 12.44 15.08
N THR A 121 12.30 12.58 14.35
CA THR A 121 13.58 12.96 14.95
C THR A 121 13.73 14.46 15.20
N ILE A 122 12.85 15.28 14.62
CA ILE A 122 12.88 16.75 14.69
C ILE A 122 11.83 17.25 15.68
N ASP A 123 10.56 16.86 15.45
CA ASP A 123 9.42 17.26 16.29
C ASP A 123 8.50 16.05 16.57
N ARG A 124 7.67 15.68 15.60
CA ARG A 124 6.79 14.50 15.69
C ARG A 124 6.58 13.91 14.31
N ALA A 125 6.33 12.61 14.27
CA ALA A 125 5.96 11.92 13.03
C ALA A 125 4.73 12.55 12.36
N VAL A 126 4.69 12.50 11.04
CA VAL A 126 3.48 12.87 10.29
C VAL A 126 2.39 11.86 10.61
N SER A 127 1.17 12.31 10.87
CA SER A 127 0.00 11.44 11.13
C SER A 127 -0.47 10.77 9.83
N ILE A 128 0.35 9.86 9.33
CA ILE A 128 0.20 9.23 8.01
C ILE A 128 -1.07 8.41 7.92
N ASP A 129 -1.35 7.64 8.98
CA ASP A 129 -2.51 6.76 9.02
C ASP A 129 -3.82 7.54 9.15
N ALA A 130 -3.83 8.60 9.95
CA ALA A 130 -4.99 9.48 10.09
C ALA A 130 -5.35 10.16 8.75
N VAL A 131 -4.36 10.59 7.97
CA VAL A 131 -4.59 11.16 6.63
C VAL A 131 -5.10 10.08 5.67
N LYS A 132 -4.53 8.88 5.71
CA LYS A 132 -5.01 7.73 4.90
C LYS A 132 -6.46 7.39 5.23
N LYS A 133 -6.79 7.31 6.53
CA LYS A 133 -8.17 7.10 7.01
C LYS A 133 -9.11 8.16 6.47
N PHE A 134 -8.76 9.44 6.60
CA PHE A 134 -9.55 10.55 6.09
C PHE A 134 -9.81 10.45 4.59
N ILE A 135 -8.77 10.16 3.78
CA ILE A 135 -8.90 9.97 2.33
C ILE A 135 -9.88 8.85 2.02
N ALA A 136 -9.76 7.71 2.71
CA ALA A 136 -10.60 6.56 2.48
C ALA A 136 -12.06 6.78 2.91
N GLU A 137 -12.29 7.54 3.97
CA GLU A 137 -13.63 7.87 4.47
C GLU A 137 -14.44 8.76 3.50
N GLN A 138 -13.76 9.56 2.68
CA GLN A 138 -14.43 10.33 1.62
C GLN A 138 -15.10 9.43 0.57
N ASP A 139 -14.66 8.19 0.46
CA ASP A 139 -15.06 7.24 -0.59
C ASP A 139 -15.99 6.12 -0.10
N LEU A 140 -16.43 6.17 1.16
CA LEU A 140 -17.34 5.14 1.70
C LEU A 140 -18.77 5.28 1.16
N ASN A 141 -19.12 6.43 0.59
CA ASN A 141 -20.41 6.64 -0.04
C ASN A 141 -20.47 5.89 -1.39
N ALA A 142 -21.51 5.08 -1.57
CA ALA A 142 -21.70 4.28 -2.78
C ALA A 142 -21.81 5.11 -4.07
N GLU A 143 -22.38 6.33 -3.99
CA GLU A 143 -22.58 7.19 -5.17
C GLU A 143 -21.28 7.78 -5.72
N THR A 144 -20.28 7.98 -4.88
CA THR A 144 -19.01 8.63 -5.24
C THR A 144 -17.82 7.70 -5.17
N ARG A 145 -18.05 6.43 -4.86
CA ARG A 145 -17.02 5.41 -4.61
C ARG A 145 -16.08 5.25 -5.80
N TYR A 146 -14.79 5.25 -5.50
CA TYR A 146 -13.76 4.98 -6.49
C TYR A 146 -13.61 3.47 -6.71
N VAL A 147 -13.93 3.02 -7.89
CA VAL A 147 -13.63 1.67 -8.37
C VAL A 147 -12.45 1.76 -9.32
N PRO A 148 -11.36 0.99 -9.11
CA PRO A 148 -10.21 1.02 -9.99
C PRO A 148 -10.57 0.60 -11.42
N GLU A 149 -9.90 1.21 -12.38
CA GLU A 149 -10.01 0.78 -13.78
C GLU A 149 -9.35 -0.60 -13.97
N VAL A 150 -10.00 -1.44 -14.74
CA VAL A 150 -9.46 -2.74 -15.13
C VAL A 150 -8.44 -2.53 -16.24
N VAL A 151 -7.18 -2.91 -16.00
CA VAL A 151 -6.10 -2.79 -16.98
C VAL A 151 -5.72 -4.18 -17.49
N ILE A 152 -6.12 -4.46 -18.71
CA ILE A 152 -5.79 -5.72 -19.40
C ILE A 152 -4.52 -5.49 -20.23
N SER A 153 -3.52 -6.34 -20.03
CA SER A 153 -2.22 -6.23 -20.71
C SER A 153 -2.26 -6.64 -22.20
N SER A 154 -3.41 -7.05 -22.70
CA SER A 154 -3.60 -7.48 -24.09
C SER A 154 -4.78 -6.74 -24.73
N ASN A 155 -4.55 -6.13 -25.90
CA ASN A 155 -5.60 -5.48 -26.69
C ASN A 155 -6.57 -6.47 -27.38
N ARG A 156 -6.48 -7.76 -27.11
CA ARG A 156 -7.26 -8.81 -27.78
C ARG A 156 -8.48 -9.28 -27.00
N TYR A 157 -8.55 -9.00 -25.69
CA TYR A 157 -9.56 -9.54 -24.80
C TYR A 157 -10.12 -8.46 -23.89
N ASP A 158 -11.42 -8.50 -23.64
CA ASP A 158 -12.08 -7.64 -22.64
C ASP A 158 -11.85 -8.17 -21.21
N HIS A 159 -11.54 -9.46 -21.08
CA HIS A 159 -11.23 -10.16 -19.83
C HIS A 159 -10.52 -11.48 -20.13
N TRP A 160 -9.92 -12.05 -19.11
CA TRP A 160 -9.33 -13.38 -19.19
C TRP A 160 -10.39 -14.45 -18.93
N GLU A 161 -10.42 -15.51 -19.75
CA GLU A 161 -11.42 -16.59 -19.67
C GLU A 161 -11.13 -17.62 -18.57
N GLN A 162 -9.90 -17.67 -18.07
CA GLN A 162 -9.49 -18.62 -17.03
C GLN A 162 -10.31 -18.42 -15.75
N LYS A 163 -10.99 -19.48 -15.32
CA LYS A 163 -11.74 -19.50 -14.08
C LYS A 163 -10.82 -19.72 -12.89
N ILE A 164 -10.85 -18.81 -11.94
CA ILE A 164 -10.03 -18.86 -10.74
C ILE A 164 -10.94 -18.97 -9.53
N ALA A 165 -10.73 -20.00 -8.71
CA ALA A 165 -11.41 -20.18 -7.43
C ALA A 165 -10.54 -19.66 -6.29
N ILE A 166 -11.11 -18.82 -5.44
CA ILE A 166 -10.47 -18.31 -4.22
C ILE A 166 -11.23 -18.88 -3.03
N ILE A 167 -10.52 -19.57 -2.13
CA ILE A 167 -11.10 -20.26 -0.98
C ILE A 167 -10.94 -19.40 0.26
N GLY A 168 -12.05 -18.80 0.70
CA GLY A 168 -12.15 -17.91 1.83
C GLY A 168 -12.19 -16.42 1.45
N ALA A 169 -13.22 -15.73 1.92
CA ALA A 169 -13.40 -14.29 1.78
C ALA A 169 -12.82 -13.51 2.97
N GLY A 170 -11.67 -13.93 3.48
CA GLY A 170 -10.87 -13.16 4.43
C GLY A 170 -10.01 -12.09 3.74
N PRO A 171 -9.20 -11.32 4.48
CA PRO A 171 -8.39 -10.24 3.89
C PRO A 171 -7.46 -10.73 2.79
N ALA A 172 -6.89 -11.92 2.91
CA ALA A 172 -5.98 -12.49 1.90
C ALA A 172 -6.73 -12.84 0.60
N GLY A 173 -7.83 -13.62 0.69
CA GLY A 173 -8.61 -14.00 -0.48
C GLY A 173 -9.26 -12.81 -1.18
N LEU A 174 -9.79 -11.86 -0.42
CA LEU A 174 -10.35 -10.63 -0.97
C LEU A 174 -9.29 -9.74 -1.64
N SER A 175 -8.07 -9.66 -1.08
CA SER A 175 -6.95 -8.98 -1.74
C SER A 175 -6.54 -9.66 -3.03
N CYS A 176 -6.44 -10.99 -3.03
CA CYS A 176 -6.16 -11.76 -4.25
C CYS A 176 -7.24 -11.50 -5.31
N ALA A 177 -8.52 -11.56 -4.93
CA ALA A 177 -9.64 -11.28 -5.83
C ALA A 177 -9.56 -9.87 -6.44
N TYR A 178 -9.27 -8.87 -5.61
CA TYR A 178 -9.11 -7.49 -6.04
C TYR A 178 -8.02 -7.34 -7.10
N TYR A 179 -6.80 -7.85 -6.84
CA TYR A 179 -5.70 -7.72 -7.80
C TYR A 179 -5.90 -8.52 -9.07
N LEU A 180 -6.55 -9.67 -8.99
CA LEU A 180 -6.91 -10.43 -10.19
C LEU A 180 -7.96 -9.67 -11.02
N ALA A 181 -8.99 -9.13 -10.36
CA ALA A 181 -10.03 -8.38 -11.05
C ALA A 181 -9.48 -7.10 -11.73
N THR A 182 -8.60 -6.35 -11.07
CA THR A 182 -7.95 -5.18 -11.70
C THR A 182 -7.08 -5.53 -12.91
N LYS A 183 -6.68 -6.79 -13.05
CA LYS A 183 -5.94 -7.32 -14.21
C LYS A 183 -6.84 -7.96 -15.26
N GLY A 184 -8.16 -7.91 -15.10
CA GLY A 184 -9.14 -8.41 -16.05
C GLY A 184 -9.57 -9.86 -15.86
N TYR A 185 -9.19 -10.54 -14.77
CA TYR A 185 -9.74 -11.83 -14.40
C TYR A 185 -11.10 -11.67 -13.71
N LYS A 186 -11.92 -12.72 -13.76
CA LYS A 186 -13.21 -12.81 -13.05
C LYS A 186 -13.17 -13.95 -12.03
N PRO A 187 -12.45 -13.77 -10.92
CA PRO A 187 -12.36 -14.82 -9.91
C PRO A 187 -13.69 -15.01 -9.18
N THR A 188 -13.94 -16.25 -8.74
CA THR A 188 -15.04 -16.57 -7.83
C THR A 188 -14.48 -16.89 -6.44
N VAL A 189 -14.96 -16.20 -5.44
CA VAL A 189 -14.58 -16.40 -4.03
C VAL A 189 -15.62 -17.28 -3.35
N PHE A 190 -15.18 -18.36 -2.70
CA PHE A 190 -16.02 -19.26 -1.91
C PHE A 190 -15.79 -19.00 -0.42
N GLU A 191 -16.83 -18.69 0.33
CA GLU A 191 -16.77 -18.37 1.75
C GLU A 191 -17.76 -19.24 2.52
N LYS A 192 -17.28 -19.91 3.56
CA LYS A 192 -18.12 -20.78 4.39
C LYS A 192 -19.13 -20.03 5.25
N ASN A 193 -18.80 -18.82 5.66
CA ASN A 193 -19.69 -18.01 6.49
C ASN A 193 -20.75 -17.30 5.62
N GLU A 194 -21.81 -16.84 6.28
CA GLU A 194 -22.90 -16.10 5.62
C GLU A 194 -22.47 -14.76 5.04
N LYS A 195 -21.42 -14.17 5.59
CA LYS A 195 -20.92 -12.84 5.16
C LYS A 195 -19.41 -12.88 4.93
N PRO A 196 -18.90 -12.18 3.90
CA PRO A 196 -17.46 -12.08 3.65
C PRO A 196 -16.79 -11.14 4.64
N GLY A 197 -15.46 -11.22 4.74
CA GLY A 197 -14.63 -10.35 5.58
C GLY A 197 -13.72 -11.13 6.54
N GLY A 198 -13.96 -12.43 6.76
CA GLY A 198 -13.13 -13.27 7.62
C GLY A 198 -12.87 -12.63 8.99
N MET A 199 -11.61 -12.63 9.45
CA MET A 199 -11.25 -12.07 10.76
C MET A 199 -11.52 -10.55 10.90
N MET A 200 -11.58 -9.80 9.82
CA MET A 200 -11.99 -8.39 9.88
C MET A 200 -13.43 -8.25 10.40
N ARG A 201 -14.31 -9.18 10.01
CA ARG A 201 -15.71 -9.19 10.44
C ARG A 201 -15.96 -9.94 11.73
N TYR A 202 -15.40 -11.14 11.85
CA TYR A 202 -15.72 -12.07 12.92
C TYR A 202 -14.77 -12.00 14.12
N GLY A 203 -13.56 -11.44 13.92
CA GLY A 203 -12.54 -11.32 14.96
C GLY A 203 -12.40 -9.93 15.56
N ILE A 204 -12.54 -8.87 14.74
CA ILE A 204 -12.36 -7.50 15.21
C ILE A 204 -13.69 -6.95 15.74
N PRO A 205 -13.74 -6.44 16.99
CA PRO A 205 -14.96 -5.85 17.55
C PRO A 205 -15.45 -4.64 16.75
N SER A 206 -16.78 -4.43 16.70
CA SER A 206 -17.41 -3.38 15.90
C SER A 206 -17.05 -1.96 16.35
N TYR A 207 -16.69 -1.77 17.63
CA TYR A 207 -16.23 -0.47 18.12
C TYR A 207 -14.84 -0.10 17.59
N LYS A 208 -14.05 -1.08 17.11
CA LYS A 208 -12.72 -0.86 16.53
C LYS A 208 -12.78 -0.80 15.00
N LEU A 209 -13.64 -1.62 14.39
CA LEU A 209 -13.85 -1.70 12.95
C LEU A 209 -15.33 -1.93 12.66
N GLU A 210 -15.99 -0.90 12.21
CA GLU A 210 -17.41 -0.88 11.87
C GLU A 210 -17.71 -1.85 10.71
N LYS A 211 -18.82 -2.55 10.76
CA LYS A 211 -19.13 -3.60 9.78
C LYS A 211 -19.56 -3.04 8.42
N ASP A 212 -20.16 -1.86 8.40
CA ASP A 212 -20.51 -1.11 7.20
C ASP A 212 -19.27 -0.65 6.41
N VAL A 213 -18.18 -0.30 7.11
CA VAL A 213 -16.89 0.00 6.46
C VAL A 213 -16.34 -1.22 5.74
N ILE A 214 -16.45 -2.41 6.36
CA ILE A 214 -16.03 -3.66 5.73
C ILE A 214 -16.87 -3.94 4.49
N ASP A 215 -18.20 -3.76 4.60
CA ASP A 215 -19.11 -3.99 3.48
C ASP A 215 -18.82 -3.04 2.34
N ALA A 216 -18.61 -1.75 2.62
CA ALA A 216 -18.30 -0.75 1.61
C ALA A 216 -17.01 -1.06 0.83
N GLU A 217 -15.95 -1.53 1.49
CA GLU A 217 -14.71 -1.89 0.79
C GLU A 217 -14.81 -3.22 0.04
N ILE A 218 -15.63 -4.17 0.51
CA ILE A 218 -15.91 -5.42 -0.22
C ILE A 218 -16.78 -5.15 -1.46
N ASP A 219 -17.69 -4.20 -1.39
CA ASP A 219 -18.52 -3.83 -2.53
C ASP A 219 -17.69 -3.30 -3.70
N VAL A 220 -16.58 -2.59 -3.46
CA VAL A 220 -15.62 -2.24 -4.52
C VAL A 220 -15.13 -3.49 -5.27
N ILE A 221 -14.87 -4.59 -4.54
CA ILE A 221 -14.42 -5.84 -5.14
C ILE A 221 -15.53 -6.48 -5.99
N ARG A 222 -16.78 -6.40 -5.51
CA ARG A 222 -17.95 -6.87 -6.27
C ARG A 222 -18.18 -6.04 -7.54
N GLU A 223 -18.03 -4.72 -7.45
CA GLU A 223 -18.15 -3.81 -8.58
C GLU A 223 -17.07 -4.03 -9.65
N LEU A 224 -15.90 -4.57 -9.27
CA LEU A 224 -14.88 -5.05 -10.21
C LEU A 224 -15.27 -6.37 -10.93
N GLY A 225 -16.44 -6.93 -10.63
CA GLY A 225 -16.94 -8.15 -11.25
C GLY A 225 -16.56 -9.45 -10.55
N VAL A 226 -16.09 -9.39 -9.30
CA VAL A 226 -15.80 -10.60 -8.51
C VAL A 226 -17.09 -11.18 -7.95
N GLU A 227 -17.33 -12.45 -8.22
CA GLU A 227 -18.41 -13.21 -7.60
C GLU A 227 -17.99 -13.73 -6.22
N ILE A 228 -18.80 -13.46 -5.18
CA ILE A 228 -18.56 -13.95 -3.83
C ILE A 228 -19.73 -14.87 -3.42
N LYS A 229 -19.46 -16.16 -3.29
CA LYS A 229 -20.39 -17.19 -2.87
C LYS A 229 -20.22 -17.49 -1.40
N CYS A 230 -21.12 -16.97 -0.57
CA CYS A 230 -21.15 -17.23 0.86
C CYS A 230 -21.96 -18.47 1.19
N GLY A 231 -21.70 -19.08 2.38
CA GLY A 231 -22.36 -20.29 2.84
C GLY A 231 -21.88 -21.55 2.12
N VAL A 232 -20.69 -21.53 1.48
CA VAL A 232 -20.12 -22.67 0.76
C VAL A 232 -18.76 -23.02 1.37
N GLU A 233 -18.68 -24.15 2.04
CA GLU A 233 -17.45 -24.69 2.63
C GLU A 233 -16.76 -25.63 1.64
N VAL A 234 -15.65 -25.18 1.05
CA VAL A 234 -14.84 -26.01 0.15
C VAL A 234 -14.18 -27.13 0.96
N GLY A 235 -14.32 -28.35 0.46
CA GLY A 235 -13.90 -29.57 1.15
C GLY A 235 -15.04 -30.28 1.88
N LYS A 236 -16.20 -29.62 2.06
CA LYS A 236 -17.39 -30.20 2.68
C LYS A 236 -18.61 -30.13 1.75
N ASP A 237 -19.00 -28.94 1.33
CA ASP A 237 -20.16 -28.73 0.46
C ASP A 237 -19.80 -28.89 -1.01
N ILE A 238 -18.57 -28.59 -1.38
CA ILE A 238 -17.99 -28.76 -2.72
C ILE A 238 -16.52 -29.13 -2.60
N THR A 239 -16.07 -30.09 -3.38
CA THR A 239 -14.67 -30.53 -3.43
C THR A 239 -13.87 -29.78 -4.48
N LEU A 240 -12.53 -29.80 -4.37
CA LEU A 240 -11.64 -29.22 -5.39
C LEU A 240 -11.80 -29.92 -6.75
N ASP A 241 -12.09 -31.24 -6.75
CA ASP A 241 -12.28 -32.00 -7.98
C ASP A 241 -13.60 -31.62 -8.68
N GLU A 242 -14.64 -31.32 -7.91
CA GLU A 242 -15.89 -30.79 -8.48
C GLU A 242 -15.70 -29.37 -9.04
N LEU A 243 -14.93 -28.52 -8.38
CA LEU A 243 -14.56 -27.21 -8.92
C LEU A 243 -13.76 -27.34 -10.21
N ARG A 244 -12.80 -28.28 -10.30
CA ARG A 244 -12.08 -28.58 -11.55
C ARG A 244 -13.03 -29.03 -12.68
N LYS A 245 -13.99 -29.87 -12.34
CA LYS A 245 -15.03 -30.31 -13.33
C LYS A 245 -15.91 -29.14 -13.79
N GLN A 246 -16.09 -28.09 -12.96
CA GLN A 246 -16.78 -26.87 -13.34
C GLN A 246 -15.90 -25.89 -14.16
N GLY A 247 -14.68 -26.30 -14.46
CA GLY A 247 -13.75 -25.56 -15.30
C GLY A 247 -12.88 -24.56 -14.55
N PHE A 248 -12.76 -24.66 -13.22
CA PHE A 248 -11.76 -23.87 -12.48
C PHE A 248 -10.37 -24.44 -12.70
N GLU A 249 -9.46 -23.59 -13.18
CA GLU A 249 -8.10 -23.96 -13.58
C GLU A 249 -7.06 -23.59 -12.53
N ALA A 250 -7.33 -22.55 -11.73
CA ALA A 250 -6.44 -22.07 -10.67
C ALA A 250 -7.18 -21.92 -9.34
N PHE A 251 -6.44 -22.13 -8.26
CA PHE A 251 -6.97 -22.11 -6.89
C PHE A 251 -6.04 -21.28 -5.99
N TYR A 252 -6.63 -20.46 -5.12
CA TYR A 252 -5.95 -19.71 -4.09
C TYR A 252 -6.54 -20.01 -2.71
#